data_ed7bda86a9b743b5cc1ceec2ee05c381
#
_entry.id   ed7bda86a9b743b5cc1ceec2ee05c381
#
_cell.length_a   1.000
_cell.length_b   1.000
_cell.length_c   1.000
_cell.angle_alpha   90.00
_cell.angle_beta   90.00
_cell.angle_gamma   90.00
#
_symmetry.space_group_name_H-M   'P 1'
#
loop_
_entity.id
_entity.type
_entity.pdbx_description
1 polymer ?
#
loop_
_entity_poly.entity_id
_entity_poly.type
_entity_poly.pdbx_seq_one_letter_code
_entity_poly.pdbx_strand_id
1 'polypeptide(L)'
;MLIAEVEGKRCKATKGAKGICPYCKSEVIAKCGEQKIAHWAHKASKECDSWHDKETEWHLMWKNYFPESWQEIIKYDQITGEKHIADVCTEKGFTLEFQHSPIKPEERQSRENFYKNMNWVVDGTRLKNDFKRFENILDNVSVASILTPILLANQNKIKVGDIIVVHRAEDILPKNWLNSSVPVVFDFKGLNQIDNLTDIRHSIFCLLPLKNGSERYAIQVPIQIFVDNAKTGAWEFFVNSQITELKKIIEYQNKTSKARYGTISTTLRPKYYNRNRRL
;
A
#
# COMPACT_ATOMS: atom_id res chain seq x y z
N MET A 1 -15.97 3.58 -14.27
CA MET A 1 -16.90 3.03 -13.27
C MET A 1 -17.47 1.72 -13.81
N LEU A 2 -17.42 0.65 -13.02
CA LEU A 2 -17.86 -0.69 -13.44
C LEU A 2 -19.32 -0.94 -13.09
N ILE A 3 -19.84 -0.30 -12.05
CA ILE A 3 -21.14 -0.55 -11.47
C ILE A 3 -22.02 0.69 -11.53
N ALA A 4 -23.24 0.55 -12.04
CA ALA A 4 -24.31 1.55 -11.99
C ALA A 4 -25.60 0.95 -11.44
N GLU A 5 -26.58 1.80 -11.13
CA GLU A 5 -27.93 1.39 -10.75
C GLU A 5 -28.81 1.28 -12.01
N VAL A 6 -29.37 0.10 -12.23
CA VAL A 6 -30.38 -0.17 -13.25
C VAL A 6 -31.60 -0.73 -12.52
N GLU A 7 -32.73 -0.04 -12.62
CA GLU A 7 -33.95 -0.41 -11.91
C GLU A 7 -33.74 -0.65 -10.39
N GLY A 8 -32.91 0.20 -9.77
CA GLY A 8 -32.59 0.12 -8.35
C GLY A 8 -31.60 -0.99 -7.96
N LYS A 9 -31.06 -1.74 -8.91
CA LYS A 9 -30.07 -2.79 -8.67
C LYS A 9 -28.70 -2.40 -9.18
N ARG A 10 -27.67 -2.75 -8.45
CA ARG A 10 -26.27 -2.57 -8.87
C ARG A 10 -25.94 -3.55 -10.00
N CYS A 11 -25.55 -3.03 -11.16
CA CYS A 11 -25.29 -3.83 -12.35
C CYS A 11 -23.99 -3.41 -13.04
N LYS A 12 -23.26 -4.38 -13.58
CA LYS A 12 -22.19 -4.15 -14.53
C LYS A 12 -22.74 -3.68 -15.88
N ALA A 13 -21.91 -2.98 -16.66
CA ALA A 13 -22.29 -2.47 -17.97
C ALA A 13 -22.57 -3.62 -18.94
N THR A 14 -23.78 -3.62 -19.52
CA THR A 14 -24.21 -4.52 -20.59
C THR A 14 -24.57 -3.72 -21.83
N LYS A 15 -24.28 -4.26 -23.03
CA LYS A 15 -24.47 -3.55 -24.32
C LYS A 15 -25.87 -2.95 -24.45
N GLY A 16 -25.94 -1.65 -24.69
CA GLY A 16 -27.20 -0.91 -24.89
C GLY A 16 -27.90 -0.49 -23.58
N ALA A 17 -27.42 -0.89 -22.43
CA ALA A 17 -28.03 -0.51 -21.17
C ALA A 17 -27.82 0.97 -20.82
N LYS A 18 -28.79 1.52 -20.09
CA LYS A 18 -28.75 2.84 -19.45
C LYS A 18 -28.92 2.63 -17.95
N GLY A 19 -28.28 3.45 -17.17
CA GLY A 19 -28.36 3.37 -15.70
C GLY A 19 -28.18 4.74 -15.06
N ILE A 20 -28.15 4.73 -13.74
CA ILE A 20 -27.92 5.89 -12.90
C ILE A 20 -26.61 5.69 -12.14
N CYS A 21 -25.77 6.69 -12.13
CA CYS A 21 -24.56 6.68 -11.31
C CYS A 21 -24.94 6.65 -9.83
N PRO A 22 -24.49 5.68 -9.04
CA PRO A 22 -24.86 5.61 -7.63
C PRO A 22 -24.30 6.79 -6.83
N TYR A 23 -23.21 7.41 -7.29
CA TYR A 23 -22.53 8.51 -6.62
C TYR A 23 -23.18 9.88 -6.88
N CYS A 24 -23.29 10.30 -8.14
CA CYS A 24 -23.80 11.63 -8.50
C CYS A 24 -25.26 11.64 -8.97
N LYS A 25 -25.91 10.47 -9.05
CA LYS A 25 -27.30 10.27 -9.50
C LYS A 25 -27.58 10.75 -10.95
N SER A 26 -26.54 10.98 -11.73
CA SER A 26 -26.67 11.33 -13.15
C SER A 26 -26.84 10.09 -14.01
N GLU A 27 -27.45 10.26 -15.19
CA GLU A 27 -27.58 9.19 -16.16
C GLU A 27 -26.23 8.74 -16.73
N VAL A 28 -26.06 7.43 -16.84
CA VAL A 28 -24.90 6.77 -17.44
C VAL A 28 -25.32 5.82 -18.55
N ILE A 29 -24.45 5.62 -19.52
CA ILE A 29 -24.61 4.67 -20.61
C ILE A 29 -23.54 3.60 -20.58
N ALA A 30 -23.93 2.38 -20.89
CA ALA A 30 -22.97 1.28 -21.02
C ALA A 30 -22.11 1.46 -22.27
N LYS A 31 -20.80 1.39 -22.10
CA LYS A 31 -19.78 1.35 -23.13
C LYS A 31 -19.18 -0.05 -23.17
N CYS A 32 -19.65 -0.86 -24.15
CA CYS A 32 -19.24 -2.26 -24.30
C CYS A 32 -18.69 -2.44 -25.70
N GLY A 33 -17.41 -2.13 -25.90
CA GLY A 33 -16.69 -2.33 -27.14
C GLY A 33 -15.68 -3.47 -27.02
N GLU A 34 -15.18 -3.96 -28.15
CA GLU A 34 -14.20 -5.06 -28.19
C GLU A 34 -12.81 -4.66 -27.68
N GLN A 35 -12.48 -3.35 -27.77
CA GLN A 35 -11.14 -2.85 -27.42
C GLN A 35 -11.02 -2.28 -25.99
N LYS A 36 -12.11 -2.17 -25.28
CA LYS A 36 -12.12 -1.57 -23.94
C LYS A 36 -13.01 -2.39 -23.01
N ILE A 37 -12.58 -2.45 -21.76
CA ILE A 37 -13.36 -2.99 -20.68
C ILE A 37 -14.78 -2.39 -20.70
N ALA A 38 -15.80 -3.24 -20.59
CA ALA A 38 -17.17 -2.78 -20.45
C ALA A 38 -17.31 -1.91 -19.20
N HIS A 39 -17.80 -0.68 -19.36
CA HIS A 39 -17.90 0.29 -18.28
C HIS A 39 -19.10 1.23 -18.48
N TRP A 40 -19.51 1.86 -17.40
CA TRP A 40 -20.49 2.92 -17.42
C TRP A 40 -19.81 4.27 -17.63
N ALA A 41 -20.33 5.07 -18.53
CA ALA A 41 -19.86 6.43 -18.83
C ALA A 41 -20.99 7.44 -18.64
N HIS A 42 -20.70 8.58 -18.03
CA HIS A 42 -21.65 9.69 -17.95
C HIS A 42 -21.94 10.24 -19.34
N LYS A 43 -23.20 10.61 -19.59
CA LYS A 43 -23.61 11.21 -20.86
C LYS A 43 -23.02 12.61 -21.06
N ALA A 44 -22.92 13.39 -19.99
CA ALA A 44 -22.25 14.68 -19.98
C ALA A 44 -20.87 14.53 -19.31
N SER A 45 -19.89 15.30 -19.78
CA SER A 45 -18.56 15.36 -19.16
C SER A 45 -18.64 16.06 -17.80
N LYS A 46 -19.21 15.40 -16.79
CA LYS A 46 -19.23 15.84 -15.41
C LYS A 46 -18.27 14.97 -14.65
N GLU A 47 -17.29 15.58 -14.01
CA GLU A 47 -16.50 14.87 -13.01
C GLU A 47 -17.42 14.44 -11.89
N CYS A 48 -17.50 13.15 -11.70
CA CYS A 48 -18.38 12.54 -10.73
C CYS A 48 -17.68 12.47 -9.37
N ASP A 49 -16.59 11.74 -9.31
CA ASP A 49 -15.68 11.64 -8.18
C ASP A 49 -14.29 12.08 -8.66
N SER A 50 -13.71 13.08 -8.01
CA SER A 50 -12.41 13.63 -8.37
C SER A 50 -11.26 12.64 -8.23
N TRP A 51 -11.48 11.55 -7.50
CA TRP A 51 -10.48 10.52 -7.27
C TRP A 51 -10.59 9.32 -8.21
N HIS A 52 -11.56 9.36 -9.12
CA HIS A 52 -11.79 8.24 -10.04
C HIS A 52 -10.71 8.17 -11.12
N ASP A 53 -9.87 7.13 -11.04
CA ASP A 53 -8.90 6.79 -12.07
C ASP A 53 -9.54 5.99 -13.22
N LYS A 54 -8.86 5.98 -14.37
CA LYS A 54 -9.28 5.17 -15.51
C LYS A 54 -9.07 3.70 -15.21
N GLU A 55 -10.14 2.92 -15.31
CA GLU A 55 -10.11 1.47 -15.12
C GLU A 55 -9.14 0.80 -16.11
N THR A 56 -8.26 -0.06 -15.62
CA THR A 56 -7.34 -0.90 -16.40
C THR A 56 -7.63 -2.38 -16.16
N GLU A 57 -7.07 -3.27 -17.00
CA GLU A 57 -7.17 -4.72 -16.79
C GLU A 57 -6.56 -5.15 -15.45
N TRP A 58 -5.52 -4.47 -14.99
CA TRP A 58 -4.91 -4.71 -13.70
C TRP A 58 -5.87 -4.36 -12.54
N HIS A 59 -6.60 -3.23 -12.61
CA HIS A 59 -7.62 -2.89 -11.63
C HIS A 59 -8.72 -3.98 -11.58
N LEU A 60 -9.18 -4.43 -12.75
CA LEU A 60 -10.18 -5.49 -12.84
C LEU A 60 -9.70 -6.79 -12.24
N MET A 61 -8.46 -7.18 -12.52
CA MET A 61 -7.86 -8.37 -11.94
C MET A 61 -7.91 -8.31 -10.41
N TRP A 62 -7.50 -7.18 -9.82
CA TRP A 62 -7.54 -7.01 -8.36
C TRP A 62 -8.96 -6.96 -7.80
N LYS A 63 -9.87 -6.20 -8.44
CA LYS A 63 -11.28 -6.17 -8.02
C LYS A 63 -11.93 -7.55 -8.06
N ASN A 64 -11.60 -8.38 -9.05
CA ASN A 64 -12.15 -9.72 -9.19
C ASN A 64 -11.72 -10.72 -8.11
N TYR A 65 -10.69 -10.43 -7.33
CA TYR A 65 -10.39 -11.20 -6.13
C TYR A 65 -11.46 -11.03 -5.03
N PHE A 66 -12.26 -9.97 -5.08
CA PHE A 66 -13.23 -9.63 -4.04
C PHE A 66 -14.68 -9.73 -4.54
N PRO A 67 -15.66 -10.01 -3.67
CA PRO A 67 -17.06 -10.04 -4.04
C PRO A 67 -17.52 -8.75 -4.73
N GLU A 68 -18.36 -8.85 -5.73
CA GLU A 68 -18.91 -7.69 -6.46
C GLU A 68 -19.66 -6.72 -5.52
N SER A 69 -20.28 -7.25 -4.47
CA SER A 69 -20.95 -6.46 -3.45
C SER A 69 -20.01 -5.53 -2.66
N TRP A 70 -18.70 -5.78 -2.69
CA TRP A 70 -17.68 -4.96 -2.03
C TRP A 70 -16.97 -3.97 -2.97
N GLN A 71 -17.19 -4.08 -4.29
CA GLN A 71 -16.52 -3.25 -5.29
C GLN A 71 -17.25 -1.91 -5.47
N GLU A 72 -16.51 -0.84 -5.73
CA GLU A 72 -17.04 0.51 -5.98
C GLU A 72 -18.07 0.97 -4.93
N ILE A 73 -17.67 0.89 -3.67
CA ILE A 73 -18.53 1.26 -2.53
C ILE A 73 -18.37 2.74 -2.20
N ILE A 74 -19.50 3.46 -2.13
CA ILE A 74 -19.50 4.86 -1.72
C ILE A 74 -19.28 4.95 -0.22
N LYS A 75 -18.20 5.60 0.19
CA LYS A 75 -17.89 5.93 1.57
C LYS A 75 -18.25 7.38 1.85
N TYR A 76 -18.67 7.65 3.07
CA TYR A 76 -19.05 8.98 3.52
C TYR A 76 -18.27 9.36 4.76
N ASP A 77 -17.74 10.57 4.79
CA ASP A 77 -17.30 11.19 6.04
C ASP A 77 -18.54 11.76 6.74
N GLN A 78 -18.83 11.26 7.95
CA GLN A 78 -20.03 11.62 8.70
C GLN A 78 -20.01 13.07 9.22
N ILE A 79 -18.83 13.69 9.27
CA ILE A 79 -18.65 15.05 9.83
C ILE A 79 -18.75 16.08 8.70
N THR A 80 -18.00 15.85 7.61
CA THR A 80 -17.90 16.81 6.50
C THR A 80 -18.98 16.59 5.43
N GLY A 81 -19.58 15.41 5.37
CA GLY A 81 -20.46 14.99 4.28
C GLY A 81 -19.71 14.67 2.98
N GLU A 82 -18.40 14.74 2.98
CA GLU A 82 -17.54 14.34 1.86
C GLU A 82 -17.78 12.87 1.54
N LYS A 83 -17.73 12.51 0.26
CA LYS A 83 -17.95 11.14 -0.18
C LYS A 83 -17.05 10.78 -1.35
N HIS A 84 -16.59 9.53 -1.36
CA HIS A 84 -15.76 8.98 -2.43
C HIS A 84 -16.11 7.52 -2.71
N ILE A 85 -15.75 7.05 -3.90
CA ILE A 85 -15.96 5.66 -4.32
C ILE A 85 -14.69 4.88 -4.02
N ALA A 86 -14.75 3.97 -3.05
CA ALA A 86 -13.68 3.03 -2.78
C ALA A 86 -13.64 1.92 -3.82
N ASP A 87 -12.45 1.54 -4.31
CA ASP A 87 -12.32 0.43 -5.25
C ASP A 87 -12.86 -0.87 -4.67
N VAL A 88 -12.48 -1.20 -3.45
CA VAL A 88 -13.04 -2.31 -2.67
C VAL A 88 -13.20 -1.87 -1.21
N CYS A 89 -14.35 -2.16 -0.62
CA CYS A 89 -14.59 -1.99 0.81
C CYS A 89 -15.21 -3.26 1.38
N THR A 90 -14.54 -3.89 2.34
CA THR A 90 -15.04 -5.10 3.00
C THR A 90 -16.22 -4.78 3.90
N GLU A 91 -16.99 -5.80 4.31
CA GLU A 91 -18.10 -5.64 5.26
C GLU A 91 -17.66 -5.05 6.61
N LYS A 92 -16.39 -5.24 6.98
CA LYS A 92 -15.79 -4.66 8.19
C LYS A 92 -15.30 -3.22 8.01
N GLY A 93 -15.49 -2.63 6.82
CA GLY A 93 -15.11 -1.25 6.52
C GLY A 93 -13.64 -1.05 6.15
N PHE A 94 -12.86 -2.13 5.95
CA PHE A 94 -11.52 -2.05 5.44
C PHE A 94 -11.54 -1.74 3.95
N THR A 95 -10.78 -0.73 3.54
CA THR A 95 -10.73 -0.24 2.16
C THR A 95 -9.44 -0.68 1.48
N LEU A 96 -9.56 -1.11 0.22
CA LEU A 96 -8.44 -1.31 -0.68
C LEU A 96 -8.59 -0.35 -1.86
N GLU A 97 -7.56 0.45 -2.11
CA GLU A 97 -7.44 1.35 -3.26
C GLU A 97 -6.36 0.82 -4.19
N PHE A 98 -6.69 0.64 -5.46
CA PHE A 98 -5.79 0.10 -6.49
C PHE A 98 -5.20 1.23 -7.29
N GLN A 99 -3.88 1.42 -7.24
CA GLN A 99 -3.20 2.53 -7.88
C GLN A 99 -2.27 2.08 -9.00
N HIS A 100 -2.65 2.33 -10.22
CA HIS A 100 -1.84 2.07 -11.41
C HIS A 100 -1.15 3.34 -11.94
N SER A 101 -1.84 4.48 -11.93
CA SER A 101 -1.31 5.76 -12.39
C SER A 101 -0.46 6.50 -11.34
N PRO A 102 0.37 7.48 -11.73
CA PRO A 102 1.02 8.34 -10.76
C PRO A 102 0.00 9.12 -9.93
N ILE A 103 0.16 9.14 -8.62
CA ILE A 103 -0.65 9.93 -7.70
C ILE A 103 0.20 11.05 -7.08
N LYS A 104 -0.40 12.24 -6.91
CA LYS A 104 0.26 13.34 -6.22
C LYS A 104 0.29 13.06 -4.71
N PRO A 105 1.36 13.48 -3.99
CA PRO A 105 1.44 13.26 -2.54
C PRO A 105 0.27 13.84 -1.76
N GLU A 106 -0.24 15.01 -2.17
CA GLU A 106 -1.36 15.69 -1.52
C GLU A 106 -2.66 14.91 -1.68
N GLU A 107 -2.92 14.38 -2.89
CA GLU A 107 -4.08 13.55 -3.17
C GLU A 107 -3.99 12.22 -2.41
N ARG A 108 -2.83 11.56 -2.43
CA ARG A 108 -2.59 10.33 -1.67
C ARG A 108 -2.90 10.54 -0.19
N GLN A 109 -2.39 11.63 0.40
CA GLN A 109 -2.62 11.93 1.81
C GLN A 109 -4.11 12.26 2.09
N SER A 110 -4.79 12.94 1.18
CA SER A 110 -6.22 13.21 1.29
C SER A 110 -7.03 11.92 1.35
N ARG A 111 -6.76 10.96 0.44
CA ARG A 111 -7.41 9.64 0.43
C ARG A 111 -7.11 8.85 1.71
N GLU A 112 -5.86 8.84 2.17
CA GLU A 112 -5.45 8.18 3.42
C GLU A 112 -6.19 8.76 4.65
N ASN A 113 -6.33 10.09 4.70
CA ASN A 113 -7.05 10.76 5.79
C ASN A 113 -8.56 10.50 5.75
N PHE A 114 -9.13 10.37 4.56
CA PHE A 114 -10.56 10.08 4.38
C PHE A 114 -10.89 8.65 4.77
N TYR A 115 -10.19 7.66 4.20
CA TYR A 115 -10.51 6.25 4.43
C TYR A 115 -10.01 5.74 5.78
N LYS A 116 -8.88 6.22 6.27
CA LYS A 116 -8.22 5.85 7.54
C LYS A 116 -7.87 4.37 7.66
N ASN A 117 -8.88 3.48 7.61
CA ASN A 117 -8.71 2.03 7.63
C ASN A 117 -8.58 1.48 6.21
N MET A 118 -7.39 1.62 5.62
CA MET A 118 -7.15 1.25 4.24
C MET A 118 -5.74 0.72 4.00
N ASN A 119 -5.59 0.02 2.87
CA ASN A 119 -4.29 -0.23 2.25
C ASN A 119 -4.32 0.23 0.79
N TRP A 120 -3.21 0.76 0.33
CA TRP A 120 -2.93 0.87 -1.09
C TRP A 120 -2.49 -0.48 -1.64
N VAL A 121 -2.93 -0.80 -2.85
CA VAL A 121 -2.35 -1.82 -3.70
C VAL A 121 -1.81 -1.11 -4.94
N VAL A 122 -0.52 -1.21 -5.17
CA VAL A 122 0.19 -0.43 -6.20
C VAL A 122 0.72 -1.37 -7.26
N ASP A 123 0.47 -1.04 -8.52
CA ASP A 123 1.05 -1.75 -9.66
C ASP A 123 2.55 -1.43 -9.79
N GLY A 124 3.37 -2.35 -9.31
CA GLY A 124 4.82 -2.30 -9.39
C GLY A 124 5.38 -2.66 -10.78
N THR A 125 4.52 -3.06 -11.73
CA THR A 125 4.94 -3.43 -13.09
C THR A 125 4.91 -2.24 -14.06
N ARG A 126 4.32 -1.12 -13.66
CA ARG A 126 4.11 0.06 -14.50
C ARG A 126 5.41 0.62 -15.09
N LEU A 127 6.49 0.63 -14.32
CA LEU A 127 7.80 1.08 -14.77
C LEU A 127 8.73 -0.12 -14.91
N LYS A 128 9.30 -0.33 -16.11
CA LYS A 128 10.16 -1.49 -16.44
C LYS A 128 11.30 -1.74 -15.44
N ASN A 129 11.79 -0.69 -14.78
CA ASN A 129 12.92 -0.78 -13.86
C ASN A 129 12.51 -0.95 -12.39
N ASP A 130 11.22 -0.84 -12.06
CA ASP A 130 10.80 -0.89 -10.65
C ASP A 130 11.02 -2.27 -10.05
N PHE A 131 10.64 -3.34 -10.78
CA PHE A 131 10.93 -4.69 -10.32
C PHE A 131 12.44 -4.97 -10.23
N LYS A 132 13.23 -4.58 -11.24
CA LYS A 132 14.68 -4.80 -11.23
C LYS A 132 15.38 -4.07 -10.09
N ARG A 133 14.96 -2.86 -9.78
CA ARG A 133 15.43 -2.15 -8.58
C ARG A 133 15.05 -2.89 -7.32
N PHE A 134 13.82 -3.37 -7.26
CA PHE A 134 13.32 -4.12 -6.12
C PHE A 134 14.05 -5.46 -5.96
N GLU A 135 14.30 -6.22 -7.02
CA GLU A 135 15.07 -7.47 -7.01
C GLU A 135 16.48 -7.26 -6.45
N ASN A 136 17.16 -6.19 -6.84
CA ASN A 136 18.46 -5.81 -6.27
C ASN A 136 18.43 -5.53 -4.75
N ILE A 137 17.26 -5.26 -4.17
CA ILE A 137 17.10 -5.07 -2.73
C ILE A 137 17.14 -6.36 -1.97
N LEU A 138 16.54 -7.39 -2.53
CA LEU A 138 16.49 -8.70 -1.88
C LEU A 138 17.88 -9.24 -1.62
N ASP A 139 18.85 -8.86 -2.46
CA ASP A 139 20.26 -9.17 -2.25
C ASP A 139 20.89 -8.34 -1.12
N ASN A 140 20.27 -7.22 -0.72
CA ASN A 140 20.75 -6.28 0.30
C ASN A 140 19.86 -6.24 1.56
N VAL A 141 18.84 -7.09 1.64
CA VAL A 141 17.93 -7.13 2.79
C VAL A 141 18.55 -7.94 3.92
N SER A 142 18.84 -7.27 5.04
CA SER A 142 18.98 -7.99 6.30
C SER A 142 17.59 -8.44 6.76
N VAL A 143 17.36 -9.73 6.84
CA VAL A 143 16.19 -10.28 7.54
C VAL A 143 16.37 -9.90 9.01
N ALA A 144 15.71 -8.84 9.42
CA ALA A 144 15.66 -8.50 10.83
C ALA A 144 14.71 -9.48 11.51
N SER A 145 15.27 -10.46 12.04
CA SER A 145 14.66 -11.28 13.06
C SER A 145 14.45 -10.50 14.34
N ILE A 146 13.61 -9.51 14.29
CA ILE A 146 13.37 -8.65 15.44
C ILE A 146 12.37 -9.30 16.41
N LEU A 147 11.57 -10.25 15.97
CA LEU A 147 10.42 -10.70 16.73
C LEU A 147 10.61 -12.01 17.53
N THR A 148 11.69 -12.75 17.35
CA THR A 148 11.95 -13.89 18.24
C THR A 148 13.42 -14.29 18.20
N PRO A 149 14.11 -14.20 19.34
CA PRO A 149 15.42 -14.88 19.52
C PRO A 149 15.34 -16.40 19.32
N ILE A 150 14.13 -16.96 19.26
CA ILE A 150 13.88 -18.41 19.28
C ILE A 150 13.74 -19.01 17.86
N LEU A 151 13.35 -18.23 16.84
CA LEU A 151 13.08 -18.77 15.49
C LEU A 151 14.25 -18.66 14.51
N LEU A 152 15.36 -18.07 14.88
CA LEU A 152 16.44 -17.69 13.96
C LEU A 152 17.65 -18.58 13.95
N ALA A 153 17.71 -19.57 14.77
CA ALA A 153 18.92 -20.38 14.86
C ALA A 153 19.27 -21.14 13.56
N ASN A 154 18.37 -21.23 12.56
CA ASN A 154 18.61 -22.18 11.48
C ASN A 154 18.18 -21.85 10.05
N GLN A 155 17.80 -20.65 9.64
CA GLN A 155 17.40 -20.46 8.23
C GLN A 155 17.71 -19.08 7.64
N ASN A 156 18.60 -19.04 6.65
CA ASN A 156 18.92 -17.90 5.79
C ASN A 156 17.86 -17.60 4.70
N LYS A 157 16.61 -18.02 4.88
CA LYS A 157 15.54 -17.79 3.90
C LYS A 157 14.40 -17.00 4.51
N ILE A 158 13.98 -15.93 3.83
CA ILE A 158 12.78 -15.15 4.17
C ILE A 158 11.57 -16.09 4.15
N LYS A 159 10.83 -16.15 5.24
CA LYS A 159 9.58 -16.90 5.35
C LYS A 159 8.39 -15.97 5.08
N VAL A 160 7.28 -16.59 4.67
CA VAL A 160 5.99 -15.89 4.52
C VAL A 160 5.63 -15.18 5.83
N GLY A 161 5.39 -13.87 5.75
CA GLY A 161 5.05 -13.05 6.90
C GLY A 161 6.24 -12.50 7.69
N ASP A 162 7.48 -12.81 7.29
CA ASP A 162 8.67 -12.22 7.90
C ASP A 162 8.72 -10.71 7.66
N ILE A 163 9.19 -9.97 8.65
CA ILE A 163 9.47 -8.55 8.50
C ILE A 163 10.85 -8.38 7.87
N ILE A 164 10.88 -7.61 6.82
CA ILE A 164 12.06 -7.26 6.06
C ILE A 164 12.44 -5.82 6.40
N VAL A 165 13.67 -5.58 6.84
CA VAL A 165 14.21 -4.22 6.97
C VAL A 165 14.78 -3.80 5.63
N VAL A 166 14.23 -2.73 5.08
CA VAL A 166 14.68 -2.15 3.79
C VAL A 166 15.58 -0.97 4.10
N HIS A 167 16.89 -1.17 3.96
CA HIS A 167 17.88 -0.09 4.07
C HIS A 167 17.88 0.74 2.79
N ARG A 168 18.04 2.07 2.92
CA ARG A 168 18.07 2.99 1.79
C ARG A 168 16.85 2.83 0.86
N ALA A 169 15.68 2.74 1.47
CA ALA A 169 14.43 2.51 0.74
C ALA A 169 14.15 3.56 -0.36
N GLU A 170 14.71 4.76 -0.23
CA GLU A 170 14.61 5.85 -1.21
C GLU A 170 15.31 5.55 -2.55
N ASP A 171 16.28 4.65 -2.57
CA ASP A 171 17.00 4.24 -3.79
C ASP A 171 16.25 3.16 -4.57
N ILE A 172 15.22 2.60 -3.96
CA ILE A 172 14.68 1.30 -4.26
C ILE A 172 13.17 1.37 -4.52
N LEU A 173 12.44 1.95 -3.59
CA LEU A 173 10.99 2.09 -3.67
C LEU A 173 10.61 3.45 -4.26
N PRO A 174 9.48 3.52 -4.97
CA PRO A 174 8.98 4.79 -5.48
C PRO A 174 8.75 5.80 -4.33
N LYS A 175 9.42 6.95 -4.41
CA LYS A 175 9.47 7.96 -3.33
C LYS A 175 8.08 8.40 -2.85
N ASN A 176 7.10 8.42 -3.75
CA ASN A 176 5.73 8.81 -3.42
C ASN A 176 5.09 7.94 -2.34
N TRP A 177 5.55 6.69 -2.16
CA TRP A 177 4.97 5.73 -1.22
C TRP A 177 5.71 5.65 0.12
N LEU A 178 6.95 6.16 0.19
CA LEU A 178 7.78 6.07 1.41
C LEU A 178 7.23 6.86 2.61
N ASN A 179 6.37 7.81 2.35
CA ASN A 179 5.72 8.64 3.37
C ASN A 179 4.20 8.39 3.46
N SER A 180 3.74 7.22 3.01
CA SER A 180 2.36 6.80 3.24
C SER A 180 2.11 6.64 4.75
N SER A 181 0.94 7.09 5.21
CA SER A 181 0.48 6.92 6.59
C SER A 181 -0.23 5.58 6.80
N VAL A 182 -0.48 4.84 5.74
CA VAL A 182 -1.13 3.53 5.72
C VAL A 182 -0.23 2.52 5.00
N PRO A 183 -0.44 1.20 5.20
CA PRO A 183 0.33 0.18 4.50
C PRO A 183 0.16 0.26 2.98
N VAL A 184 1.27 0.01 2.26
CA VAL A 184 1.33 0.03 0.79
C VAL A 184 1.77 -1.33 0.28
N VAL A 185 0.90 -2.00 -0.44
CA VAL A 185 1.12 -3.33 -1.01
C VAL A 185 1.60 -3.17 -2.45
N PHE A 186 2.82 -3.60 -2.74
CA PHE A 186 3.36 -3.61 -4.10
C PHE A 186 3.11 -4.96 -4.78
N ASP A 187 2.47 -4.92 -5.94
CA ASP A 187 2.28 -6.06 -6.83
C ASP A 187 3.28 -5.98 -7.99
N PHE A 188 4.30 -6.84 -7.98
CA PHE A 188 5.29 -6.92 -9.05
C PHE A 188 4.99 -8.02 -10.08
N LYS A 189 3.93 -8.78 -9.89
CA LYS A 189 3.45 -9.74 -10.87
C LYS A 189 2.59 -9.05 -11.93
N GLY A 190 1.64 -8.23 -11.49
CA GLY A 190 0.66 -7.61 -12.38
C GLY A 190 -0.07 -8.67 -13.21
N LEU A 191 -0.20 -8.39 -14.50
CA LEU A 191 -0.82 -9.29 -15.49
C LEU A 191 0.16 -10.31 -16.11
N ASN A 192 1.43 -10.32 -15.67
CA ASN A 192 2.42 -11.22 -16.26
C ASN A 192 2.11 -12.69 -15.92
N GLN A 193 2.21 -13.52 -16.93
CA GLN A 193 2.23 -14.98 -16.74
C GLN A 193 3.65 -15.40 -16.34
N ILE A 194 3.77 -16.02 -15.18
CA ILE A 194 5.04 -16.47 -14.61
C ILE A 194 4.89 -17.93 -14.23
N ASP A 195 5.53 -18.79 -15.01
CA ASP A 195 5.41 -20.25 -14.85
C ASP A 195 6.22 -20.79 -13.67
N ASN A 196 7.30 -20.09 -13.31
CA ASN A 196 8.09 -20.48 -12.14
C ASN A 196 7.34 -20.13 -10.86
N LEU A 197 6.78 -21.12 -10.19
CA LEU A 197 6.00 -20.98 -8.96
C LEU A 197 6.81 -20.47 -7.76
N THR A 198 8.15 -20.56 -7.81
CA THR A 198 9.03 -20.03 -6.77
C THR A 198 9.45 -18.59 -7.02
N ASP A 199 9.01 -17.99 -8.13
CA ASP A 199 9.32 -16.61 -8.44
C ASP A 199 8.69 -15.69 -7.39
N ILE A 200 9.48 -14.77 -6.89
CA ILE A 200 9.11 -13.84 -5.82
C ILE A 200 7.91 -12.95 -6.19
N ARG A 201 7.66 -12.74 -7.48
CA ARG A 201 6.52 -11.97 -7.98
C ARG A 201 5.17 -12.63 -7.73
N HIS A 202 5.13 -13.90 -7.30
CA HIS A 202 3.91 -14.51 -6.75
C HIS A 202 3.57 -14.01 -5.34
N SER A 203 4.45 -13.21 -4.74
CA SER A 203 4.21 -12.51 -3.46
C SER A 203 3.96 -11.03 -3.67
N ILE A 204 3.20 -10.43 -2.76
CA ILE A 204 3.13 -8.98 -2.57
C ILE A 204 4.15 -8.55 -1.51
N PHE A 205 4.52 -7.28 -1.57
CA PHE A 205 5.38 -6.65 -0.57
C PHE A 205 4.63 -5.50 0.07
N CYS A 206 4.26 -5.68 1.33
CA CYS A 206 3.54 -4.69 2.10
C CYS A 206 4.52 -3.79 2.85
N LEU A 207 4.77 -2.59 2.34
CA LEU A 207 5.52 -1.55 3.03
C LEU A 207 4.68 -1.02 4.20
N LEU A 208 5.23 -1.10 5.41
CA LEU A 208 4.58 -0.61 6.61
C LEU A 208 4.79 0.92 6.78
N PRO A 209 3.83 1.65 7.34
CA PRO A 209 3.94 3.09 7.59
C PRO A 209 4.85 3.39 8.80
N LEU A 210 6.05 2.83 8.78
CA LEU A 210 7.06 2.94 9.83
C LEU A 210 8.42 3.29 9.24
N LYS A 211 9.17 4.10 9.98
CA LYS A 211 10.54 4.48 9.62
C LYS A 211 11.43 4.56 10.86
N ASN A 212 12.70 4.20 10.69
CA ASN A 212 13.76 4.45 11.65
C ASN A 212 14.99 4.98 10.89
N GLY A 213 15.17 6.30 10.88
CA GLY A 213 16.14 6.93 9.97
C GLY A 213 15.80 6.65 8.50
N SER A 214 16.75 6.08 7.76
CA SER A 214 16.58 5.65 6.36
C SER A 214 15.93 4.27 6.21
N GLU A 215 15.75 3.54 7.32
CA GLU A 215 15.15 2.21 7.29
C GLU A 215 13.63 2.28 7.10
N ARG A 216 13.10 1.32 6.36
CA ARG A 216 11.68 1.01 6.21
C ARG A 216 11.46 -0.46 6.49
N TYR A 217 10.22 -0.83 6.74
CA TYR A 217 9.82 -2.18 7.10
C TYR A 217 8.79 -2.69 6.13
N ALA A 218 8.96 -3.88 5.62
CA ALA A 218 8.03 -4.51 4.70
C ALA A 218 7.74 -5.96 5.13
N ILE A 219 6.61 -6.48 4.66
CA ILE A 219 6.20 -7.88 4.87
C ILE A 219 6.02 -8.50 3.50
N GLN A 220 6.64 -9.66 3.26
CA GLN A 220 6.42 -10.46 2.06
C GLN A 220 5.37 -11.52 2.32
N VAL A 221 4.33 -11.57 1.48
CA VAL A 221 3.24 -12.55 1.58
C VAL A 221 2.80 -12.99 0.20
N PRO A 222 2.52 -14.28 -0.05
CA PRO A 222 1.88 -14.72 -1.29
C PRO A 222 0.57 -13.96 -1.54
N ILE A 223 0.33 -13.60 -2.81
CA ILE A 223 -0.87 -12.83 -3.22
C ILE A 223 -2.15 -13.47 -2.67
N GLN A 224 -2.29 -14.80 -2.79
CA GLN A 224 -3.50 -15.49 -2.34
C GLN A 224 -3.70 -15.39 -0.83
N ILE A 225 -2.63 -15.50 -0.03
CA ILE A 225 -2.70 -15.35 1.43
C ILE A 225 -3.11 -13.92 1.81
N PHE A 226 -2.58 -12.90 1.11
CA PHE A 226 -3.03 -11.52 1.31
C PHE A 226 -4.53 -11.37 1.06
N VAL A 227 -5.00 -11.85 -0.11
CA VAL A 227 -6.42 -11.75 -0.52
C VAL A 227 -7.34 -12.45 0.47
N ASP A 228 -7.02 -13.68 0.87
CA ASP A 228 -7.85 -14.47 1.78
C ASP A 228 -7.92 -13.84 3.17
N ASN A 229 -6.80 -13.34 3.67
CA ASN A 229 -6.76 -12.64 4.95
C ASN A 229 -7.45 -11.27 4.91
N ALA A 230 -7.37 -10.53 3.78
CA ALA A 230 -8.11 -9.28 3.60
C ALA A 230 -9.62 -9.50 3.64
N LYS A 231 -10.12 -10.59 3.02
CA LYS A 231 -11.54 -10.95 3.05
C LYS A 231 -12.06 -11.25 4.45
N THR A 232 -11.26 -11.87 5.29
CA THR A 232 -11.67 -12.27 6.65
C THR A 232 -11.44 -11.17 7.70
N GLY A 233 -10.68 -10.11 7.36
CA GLY A 233 -10.21 -9.08 8.29
C GLY A 233 -8.99 -9.52 9.11
N ALA A 234 -8.45 -10.71 8.88
CA ALA A 234 -7.24 -11.19 9.54
C ALA A 234 -6.00 -10.38 9.11
N TRP A 235 -6.00 -9.86 7.88
CA TRP A 235 -4.92 -9.02 7.37
C TRP A 235 -4.72 -7.74 8.18
N GLU A 236 -5.80 -7.00 8.42
CA GLU A 236 -5.75 -5.76 9.20
C GLU A 236 -5.21 -6.02 10.61
N PHE A 237 -5.74 -7.06 11.27
CA PHE A 237 -5.29 -7.44 12.59
C PHE A 237 -3.80 -7.80 12.61
N PHE A 238 -3.35 -8.62 11.65
CA PHE A 238 -1.97 -9.03 11.51
C PHE A 238 -1.04 -7.82 11.32
N VAL A 239 -1.31 -6.97 10.33
CA VAL A 239 -0.47 -5.80 10.02
C VAL A 239 -0.41 -4.83 11.19
N ASN A 240 -1.55 -4.54 11.83
CA ASN A 240 -1.59 -3.65 12.99
C ASN A 240 -0.81 -4.20 14.20
N SER A 241 -0.84 -5.53 14.41
CA SER A 241 -0.02 -6.16 15.42
C SER A 241 1.48 -6.01 15.13
N GLN A 242 1.91 -6.22 13.87
CA GLN A 242 3.30 -6.05 13.46
C GLN A 242 3.77 -4.59 13.63
N ILE A 243 2.94 -3.62 13.23
CA ILE A 243 3.23 -2.19 13.42
C ILE A 243 3.43 -1.87 14.89
N THR A 244 2.56 -2.40 15.76
CA THR A 244 2.60 -2.16 17.20
C THR A 244 3.88 -2.71 17.82
N GLU A 245 4.26 -3.94 17.50
CA GLU A 245 5.48 -4.57 18.01
C GLU A 245 6.75 -3.88 17.49
N LEU A 246 6.80 -3.54 16.20
CA LEU A 246 7.91 -2.81 15.61
C LEU A 246 8.11 -1.43 16.26
N LYS A 247 7.04 -0.70 16.55
CA LYS A 247 7.13 0.59 17.26
C LYS A 247 7.84 0.44 18.60
N LYS A 248 7.47 -0.56 19.39
CA LYS A 248 8.12 -0.83 20.69
C LYS A 248 9.61 -1.10 20.54
N ILE A 249 9.99 -1.89 19.55
CA ILE A 249 11.38 -2.25 19.27
C ILE A 249 12.19 -1.03 18.82
N ILE A 250 11.67 -0.23 17.90
CA ILE A 250 12.30 1.01 17.40
C ILE A 250 12.51 1.98 18.58
N GLU A 251 11.51 2.15 19.42
CA GLU A 251 11.61 3.01 20.61
C GLU A 251 12.67 2.52 21.58
N TYR A 252 12.74 1.22 21.84
CA TYR A 252 13.77 0.63 22.70
C TYR A 252 15.17 0.84 22.14
N GLN A 253 15.38 0.58 20.83
CA GLN A 253 16.67 0.78 20.17
C GLN A 253 17.10 2.25 20.23
N ASN A 254 16.20 3.18 19.99
CA ASN A 254 16.47 4.62 20.04
C ASN A 254 16.83 5.10 21.46
N LYS A 255 16.19 4.54 22.51
CA LYS A 255 16.53 4.84 23.91
C LYS A 255 17.92 4.31 24.28
N THR A 256 18.23 3.08 23.91
CA THR A 256 19.54 2.46 24.22
C THR A 256 20.69 3.12 23.46
N SER A 257 20.48 3.50 22.22
CA SER A 257 21.47 4.23 21.44
C SER A 257 21.75 5.62 22.03
N LYS A 258 20.74 6.38 22.43
CA LYS A 258 20.90 7.68 23.10
C LYS A 258 21.64 7.54 24.43
N ALA A 259 21.37 6.48 25.22
CA ALA A 259 22.07 6.24 26.47
C ALA A 259 23.57 5.96 26.23
N ARG A 260 23.92 5.17 25.22
CA ARG A 260 25.32 4.87 24.85
C ARG A 260 26.07 6.11 24.34
N TYR A 261 25.48 6.92 23.47
CA TYR A 261 26.11 8.12 22.93
C TYR A 261 26.10 9.29 23.91
N GLY A 262 25.10 9.42 24.78
CA GLY A 262 25.05 10.42 25.85
C GLY A 262 26.19 10.26 26.87
N THR A 263 26.60 9.03 27.15
CA THR A 263 27.70 8.72 28.09
C THR A 263 29.09 9.05 27.48
N ILE A 264 29.24 9.00 26.15
CA ILE A 264 30.49 9.32 25.46
C ILE A 264 30.71 10.85 25.35
N SER A 265 29.63 11.64 25.22
CA SER A 265 29.71 13.12 25.08
C SER A 265 30.14 13.84 26.36
N THR A 266 30.03 13.21 27.52
CA THR A 266 30.43 13.84 28.81
C THR A 266 31.89 13.64 29.17
N THR A 267 32.64 12.76 28.46
CA THR A 267 34.01 12.41 28.80
C THR A 267 35.09 13.05 27.93
N LEU A 268 34.76 13.79 26.87
CA LEU A 268 35.71 14.46 25.99
C LEU A 268 35.44 15.95 25.90
N ARG A 269 35.70 16.72 26.99
CA ARG A 269 36.04 18.14 26.88
C ARG A 269 37.53 18.25 26.69
N PRO A 270 38.07 18.70 25.56
CA PRO A 270 39.49 19.07 25.46
C PRO A 270 39.74 20.23 26.41
N LYS A 271 40.65 20.04 27.36
CA LYS A 271 41.25 21.15 28.08
C LYS A 271 42.01 21.98 27.08
N TYR A 272 41.50 23.11 26.67
CA TYR A 272 42.25 24.12 25.98
C TYR A 272 43.33 24.64 26.91
N TYR A 273 44.58 24.30 26.68
CA TYR A 273 45.75 24.92 27.26
C TYR A 273 45.93 26.28 26.60
N ASN A 274 45.59 27.34 27.34
CA ASN A 274 45.99 28.72 27.01
C ASN A 274 47.50 28.83 27.12
N ARG A 275 48.26 28.85 26.03
CA ARG A 275 49.61 29.31 25.99
C ARG A 275 49.64 30.79 25.57
N ASN A 276 49.56 31.66 26.59
CA ASN A 276 50.10 33.04 26.48
C ASN A 276 51.60 32.92 26.23
N ARG A 277 52.06 33.34 25.09
CA ARG A 277 53.43 33.83 24.91
C ARG A 277 53.41 35.28 24.48
N ARG A 278 53.84 36.12 25.40
CA ARG A 278 54.40 37.44 25.12
C ARG A 278 55.69 37.20 24.33
N LEU A 279 55.90 37.94 23.30
CA LEU A 279 56.97 38.86 22.93
C LEU A 279 56.64 39.45 21.57
#